data_3e9e47e99fa1f7be524f035547ee67e4
#
_entry.id   3e9e47e99fa1f7be524f035547ee67e4
#
_cell.length_a   1.000
_cell.length_b   1.000
_cell.length_c   1.000
_cell.angle_alpha   90.00
_cell.angle_beta   90.00
_cell.angle_gamma   90.00
#
_symmetry.space_group_name_H-M   'P 1'
#
loop_
_entity.id
_entity.type
_entity.pdbx_description
1 polymer ?
#
loop_
_entity_poly.entity_id
_entity_poly.type
_entity_poly.pdbx_seq_one_letter_code
_entity_poly.pdbx_strand_id
1 'polypeptide(L)'
;MPPLHAPPPHTKVAIIGAGFGGIVMAIRLQQHGIYDFIILEKGSDFGGTWRDNQYPGAACDVQSHLYSLSFAPKSNWSKRYAEAPEIFSSIQDLVTDYNLRAFCRLNTEVLAAHYQAERCLWQLQLQDQSIL
;
A
#
# COMPACT_ATOMS: atom_id res chain seq x y z
N MET A 1 4.50 -9.02 22.80
CA MET A 1 5.37 -9.92 22.02
C MET A 1 4.58 -11.19 21.70
N PRO A 2 4.51 -11.56 20.44
CA PRO A 2 3.97 -12.88 20.15
C PRO A 2 4.85 -13.93 20.80
N PRO A 3 4.30 -15.07 21.26
CA PRO A 3 5.09 -16.13 21.85
C PRO A 3 6.13 -16.65 20.86
N LEU A 4 7.31 -16.99 21.35
CA LEU A 4 8.46 -17.47 20.55
C LEU A 4 8.20 -18.69 19.68
N HIS A 5 7.05 -19.32 19.83
CA HIS A 5 6.63 -20.54 19.10
C HIS A 5 5.30 -20.39 18.37
N ALA A 6 4.79 -19.14 18.22
CA ALA A 6 3.62 -18.94 17.39
C ALA A 6 3.96 -19.29 15.92
N PRO A 7 3.10 -19.98 15.19
CA PRO A 7 3.32 -20.17 13.77
C PRO A 7 3.44 -18.81 13.10
N PRO A 8 4.23 -18.70 12.01
CA PRO A 8 4.33 -17.44 11.29
C PRO A 8 2.93 -16.97 10.90
N PRO A 9 2.68 -15.64 10.97
CA PRO A 9 1.38 -15.11 10.59
C PRO A 9 1.06 -15.53 9.16
N HIS A 10 -0.18 -15.89 8.93
CA HIS A 10 -0.69 -16.35 7.65
C HIS A 10 -1.80 -15.42 7.18
N THR A 11 -1.77 -15.06 5.93
CA THR A 11 -2.81 -14.25 5.28
C THR A 11 -3.13 -14.82 3.90
N LYS A 12 -4.34 -14.58 3.44
CA LYS A 12 -4.77 -15.04 2.11
C LYS A 12 -4.06 -14.29 0.99
N VAL A 13 -3.84 -12.98 1.19
CA VAL A 13 -3.17 -12.12 0.20
C VAL A 13 -2.18 -11.23 0.91
N ALA A 14 -0.95 -11.18 0.43
CA ALA A 14 0.05 -10.20 0.84
C ALA A 14 0.29 -9.20 -0.30
N ILE A 15 0.18 -7.92 -0.01
CA ILE A 15 0.41 -6.83 -0.96
C ILE A 15 1.74 -6.19 -0.59
N ILE A 16 2.68 -6.18 -1.52
CA ILE A 16 4.00 -5.58 -1.31
C ILE A 16 3.99 -4.16 -1.86
N GLY A 17 4.09 -3.20 -0.96
CA GLY A 17 4.10 -1.77 -1.26
C GLY A 17 2.76 -1.08 -1.03
N ALA A 18 2.82 0.15 -0.52
CA ALA A 18 1.67 0.98 -0.20
C ALA A 18 1.62 2.28 -1.01
N GLY A 19 2.07 2.23 -2.25
CA GLY A 19 1.80 3.23 -3.27
C GLY A 19 0.41 3.05 -3.87
N PHE A 20 0.11 3.73 -4.97
CA PHE A 20 -1.20 3.63 -5.63
C PHE A 20 -1.57 2.17 -5.97
N GLY A 21 -0.62 1.40 -6.50
CA GLY A 21 -0.89 0.00 -6.87
C GLY A 21 -1.36 -0.85 -5.70
N GLY A 22 -0.67 -0.76 -4.57
CA GLY A 22 -1.04 -1.49 -3.36
C GLY A 22 -2.36 -1.02 -2.76
N ILE A 23 -2.59 0.29 -2.74
CA ILE A 23 -3.84 0.89 -2.25
C ILE A 23 -5.03 0.43 -3.11
N VAL A 24 -4.90 0.49 -4.43
CA VAL A 24 -5.96 0.05 -5.36
C VAL A 24 -6.28 -1.44 -5.15
N MET A 25 -5.25 -2.27 -5.03
CA MET A 25 -5.45 -3.70 -4.78
C MET A 25 -6.21 -3.93 -3.47
N ALA A 26 -5.79 -3.28 -2.39
CA ALA A 26 -6.45 -3.40 -1.09
C ALA A 26 -7.93 -3.00 -1.15
N ILE A 27 -8.23 -1.86 -1.77
CA ILE A 27 -9.61 -1.39 -1.92
C ILE A 27 -10.44 -2.37 -2.75
N ARG A 28 -9.89 -2.89 -3.85
CA ARG A 28 -10.59 -3.87 -4.69
C ARG A 28 -10.85 -5.17 -3.94
N LEU A 29 -9.93 -5.63 -3.13
CA LEU A 29 -10.16 -6.80 -2.27
C LEU A 29 -11.33 -6.56 -1.31
N GLN A 30 -11.36 -5.40 -0.64
CA GLN A 30 -12.48 -5.03 0.24
C GLN A 30 -13.81 -4.99 -0.52
N GLN A 31 -13.85 -4.40 -1.71
CA GLN A 31 -15.04 -4.33 -2.55
C GLN A 31 -15.57 -5.71 -2.96
N HIS A 32 -14.70 -6.71 -3.00
CA HIS A 32 -15.05 -8.11 -3.28
C HIS A 32 -15.25 -8.95 -2.00
N GLY A 33 -15.34 -8.30 -0.85
CA GLY A 33 -15.57 -8.99 0.43
C GLY A 33 -14.36 -9.75 0.98
N ILE A 34 -13.16 -9.48 0.46
CA ILE A 34 -11.92 -10.12 0.92
C ILE A 34 -11.21 -9.17 1.87
N TYR A 35 -11.17 -9.55 3.16
CA TYR A 35 -10.53 -8.76 4.22
C TYR A 35 -9.32 -9.47 4.83
N ASP A 36 -9.06 -10.71 4.47
CA ASP A 36 -7.87 -11.46 4.89
C ASP A 36 -6.70 -11.12 3.97
N PHE A 37 -6.18 -9.91 4.14
CA PHE A 37 -4.99 -9.45 3.43
C PHE A 37 -4.15 -8.54 4.34
N ILE A 38 -2.88 -8.40 3.98
CA ILE A 38 -1.95 -7.49 4.62
C ILE A 38 -1.19 -6.70 3.57
N ILE A 39 -0.96 -5.42 3.85
CA ILE A 39 -0.08 -4.55 3.06
C ILE A 39 1.26 -4.47 3.80
N LEU A 40 2.36 -4.72 3.12
CA LEU A 40 3.70 -4.63 3.67
C LEU A 40 4.43 -3.47 2.97
N GLU A 41 4.74 -2.42 3.73
CA GLU A 41 5.39 -1.21 3.22
C GLU A 41 6.70 -0.99 3.94
N LYS A 42 7.78 -0.84 3.17
CA LYS A 42 9.12 -0.58 3.72
C LYS A 42 9.26 0.81 4.32
N GLY A 43 8.52 1.77 3.81
CA GLY A 43 8.56 3.15 4.29
C GLY A 43 7.72 3.38 5.54
N SER A 44 7.76 4.61 6.02
CA SER A 44 7.08 5.03 7.26
C SER A 44 5.62 5.39 7.06
N ASP A 45 5.13 5.44 5.83
CA ASP A 45 3.74 5.78 5.51
C ASP A 45 3.34 5.28 4.11
N PHE A 46 2.05 5.36 3.83
CA PHE A 46 1.50 5.19 2.48
C PHE A 46 1.98 6.31 1.56
N GLY A 47 1.91 6.09 0.26
CA GLY A 47 2.15 7.14 -0.72
C GLY A 47 3.16 6.82 -1.81
N GLY A 48 4.08 5.91 -1.58
CA GLY A 48 5.08 5.50 -2.57
C GLY A 48 5.84 6.68 -3.18
N THR A 49 5.78 6.85 -4.48
CA THR A 49 6.41 7.94 -5.22
C THR A 49 6.08 9.33 -4.64
N TRP A 50 4.84 9.55 -4.22
CA TRP A 50 4.37 10.84 -3.73
C TRP A 50 4.76 11.11 -2.29
N ARG A 51 5.10 10.10 -1.53
CA ARG A 51 5.79 10.24 -0.24
C ARG A 51 7.27 10.49 -0.44
N ASP A 52 7.91 9.76 -1.36
CA ASP A 52 9.37 9.72 -1.50
C ASP A 52 9.92 10.95 -2.22
N ASN A 53 9.18 11.54 -3.15
CA ASN A 53 9.62 12.66 -3.99
C ASN A 53 9.07 13.98 -3.47
N GLN A 54 9.84 14.62 -2.58
CA GLN A 54 9.46 15.88 -1.92
C GLN A 54 10.36 17.05 -2.32
N TYR A 55 11.02 16.96 -3.46
CA TYR A 55 11.84 18.06 -3.97
C TYR A 55 10.96 19.22 -4.42
N PRO A 56 11.50 20.48 -4.42
CA PRO A 56 10.73 21.63 -4.90
C PRO A 56 10.29 21.47 -6.35
N GLY A 57 9.00 21.68 -6.60
CA GLY A 57 8.42 21.54 -7.92
C GLY A 57 7.99 20.12 -8.30
N ALA A 58 8.11 19.14 -7.40
CA ALA A 58 7.59 17.80 -7.63
C ALA A 58 6.08 17.87 -7.92
N ALA A 59 5.69 17.42 -9.11
CA ALA A 59 4.31 17.48 -9.58
C ALA A 59 4.03 16.35 -10.57
N CYS A 60 2.74 16.08 -10.81
CA CYS A 60 2.34 15.14 -11.82
C CYS A 60 2.44 15.75 -13.22
N ASP A 61 2.87 14.98 -14.19
CA ASP A 61 2.91 15.32 -15.61
C ASP A 61 1.62 14.94 -16.35
N VAL A 62 0.68 14.34 -15.65
CA VAL A 62 -0.67 14.05 -16.12
C VAL A 62 -1.64 15.09 -15.56
N GLN A 63 -2.61 15.52 -16.38
CA GLN A 63 -3.63 16.47 -15.92
C GLN A 63 -4.40 15.90 -14.71
N SER A 64 -4.63 16.75 -13.72
CA SER A 64 -5.18 16.35 -12.43
C SER A 64 -6.50 15.59 -12.53
N HIS A 65 -7.41 16.02 -13.41
CA HIS A 65 -8.70 15.36 -13.57
C HIS A 65 -8.63 13.96 -14.20
N LEU A 66 -7.48 13.60 -14.81
CA LEU A 66 -7.19 12.26 -15.33
C LEU A 66 -6.42 11.41 -14.33
N TYR A 67 -5.72 12.05 -13.39
CA TYR A 67 -4.90 11.39 -12.39
C TYR A 67 -5.70 11.08 -11.12
N SER A 68 -6.66 10.18 -11.27
CA SER A 68 -7.63 9.86 -10.24
C SER A 68 -8.11 8.42 -10.44
N LEU A 69 -8.53 7.79 -9.37
CA LEU A 69 -9.09 6.43 -9.44
C LEU A 69 -10.53 6.48 -9.94
N SER A 70 -10.89 5.59 -10.84
CA SER A 70 -12.23 5.55 -11.44
C SER A 70 -13.35 5.36 -10.41
N PHE A 71 -13.07 4.65 -9.31
CA PHE A 71 -14.02 4.39 -8.24
C PHE A 71 -13.95 5.41 -7.09
N ALA A 72 -13.00 6.32 -7.14
CA ALA A 72 -12.80 7.37 -6.14
C ALA A 72 -12.29 8.64 -6.82
N PRO A 73 -13.10 9.25 -7.71
CA PRO A 73 -12.68 10.45 -8.43
C PRO A 73 -12.56 11.65 -7.50
N LYS A 74 -11.57 12.50 -7.77
CA LYS A 74 -11.39 13.77 -7.09
C LYS A 74 -11.63 14.89 -8.10
N SER A 75 -12.50 15.83 -7.78
CA SER A 75 -12.90 16.94 -8.67
C SER A 75 -12.37 18.31 -8.23
N ASN A 76 -11.90 18.42 -6.99
CA ASN A 76 -11.50 19.70 -6.38
C ASN A 76 -9.98 19.93 -6.38
N TRP A 77 -9.33 19.62 -7.49
CA TRP A 77 -7.90 19.88 -7.66
C TRP A 77 -7.64 21.39 -7.76
N SER A 78 -6.57 21.85 -7.09
CA SER A 78 -6.17 23.27 -7.09
C SER A 78 -5.48 23.69 -8.38
N LYS A 79 -4.86 22.75 -9.08
CA LYS A 79 -4.07 23.00 -10.31
C LYS A 79 -4.36 21.98 -11.38
N ARG A 80 -4.14 22.38 -12.63
CA ARG A 80 -4.24 21.49 -13.78
C ARG A 80 -3.28 20.30 -13.71
N TYR A 81 -2.08 20.55 -13.16
CA TYR A 81 -1.07 19.53 -12.85
C TYR A 81 -0.80 19.59 -11.36
N ALA A 82 -1.33 18.63 -10.60
CA ALA A 82 -1.24 18.65 -9.16
C ALA A 82 0.20 18.47 -8.68
N GLU A 83 0.55 19.19 -7.64
CA GLU A 83 1.82 19.06 -6.96
C GLU A 83 1.81 17.90 -5.97
N ALA A 84 3.00 17.41 -5.64
CA ALA A 84 3.19 16.24 -4.78
C ALA A 84 2.43 16.32 -3.44
N PRO A 85 2.42 17.46 -2.71
CA PRO A 85 1.69 17.53 -1.44
C PRO A 85 0.19 17.32 -1.59
N GLU A 86 -0.42 17.81 -2.65
CA GLU A 86 -1.87 17.64 -2.89
C GLU A 86 -2.20 16.19 -3.26
N ILE A 87 -1.36 15.56 -4.09
CA ILE A 87 -1.51 14.16 -4.45
C ILE A 87 -1.33 13.27 -3.22
N PHE A 88 -0.31 13.55 -2.41
CA PHE A 88 -0.07 12.83 -1.16
C PHE A 88 -1.26 12.96 -0.21
N SER A 89 -1.81 14.16 -0.06
CA SER A 89 -3.01 14.40 0.74
C SER A 89 -4.20 13.58 0.25
N SER A 90 -4.41 13.50 -1.06
CA SER A 90 -5.50 12.69 -1.64
C SER A 90 -5.31 11.19 -1.38
N ILE A 91 -4.06 10.72 -1.37
CA ILE A 91 -3.73 9.34 -0.99
C ILE A 91 -4.10 9.09 0.48
N GLN A 92 -3.75 10.02 1.37
CA GLN A 92 -4.09 9.91 2.80
C GLN A 92 -5.61 9.85 3.03
N ASP A 93 -6.37 10.62 2.25
CA ASP A 93 -7.83 10.56 2.29
C ASP A 93 -8.37 9.17 1.93
N LEU A 94 -7.84 8.56 0.87
CA LEU A 94 -8.21 7.19 0.48
C LEU A 94 -7.86 6.18 1.58
N VAL A 95 -6.68 6.30 2.15
CA VAL A 95 -6.22 5.41 3.25
C VAL A 95 -7.16 5.50 4.45
N THR A 96 -7.62 6.69 4.76
CA THR A 96 -8.56 6.94 5.86
C THR A 96 -9.96 6.42 5.52
N ASP A 97 -10.47 6.75 4.35
CA ASP A 97 -11.83 6.39 3.92
C ASP A 97 -12.04 4.86 3.89
N TYR A 98 -11.02 4.13 3.49
CA TYR A 98 -11.07 2.66 3.41
C TYR A 98 -10.41 1.96 4.60
N ASN A 99 -10.00 2.70 5.63
CA ASN A 99 -9.36 2.17 6.84
C ASN A 99 -8.15 1.25 6.55
N LEU A 100 -7.33 1.61 5.58
CA LEU A 100 -6.26 0.74 5.12
C LEU A 100 -5.13 0.59 6.14
N ARG A 101 -4.98 1.53 7.08
CA ARG A 101 -3.95 1.43 8.13
C ARG A 101 -4.12 0.19 9.00
N ALA A 102 -5.36 -0.26 9.20
CA ALA A 102 -5.64 -1.49 9.95
C ALA A 102 -5.11 -2.75 9.26
N PHE A 103 -4.84 -2.69 7.97
CA PHE A 103 -4.37 -3.81 7.14
C PHE A 103 -2.90 -3.69 6.76
N CYS A 104 -2.17 -2.71 7.29
CA CYS A 104 -0.81 -2.40 6.84
C CYS A 104 0.21 -2.52 7.98
N ARG A 105 1.35 -3.11 7.64
CA ARG A 105 2.56 -3.03 8.45
C ARG A 105 3.55 -2.11 7.75
N LEU A 106 3.76 -0.94 8.33
CA LEU A 106 4.75 0.04 7.90
C LEU A 106 6.15 -0.35 8.41
N ASN A 107 7.17 0.28 7.86
CA ASN A 107 8.57 0.02 8.22
C ASN A 107 8.91 -1.48 8.14
N THR A 108 8.34 -2.16 7.16
CA THR A 108 8.45 -3.60 6.98
C THR A 108 8.83 -3.88 5.53
N GLU A 109 10.08 -4.22 5.30
CA GLU A 109 10.60 -4.52 3.97
C GLU A 109 10.56 -6.03 3.71
N VAL A 110 10.00 -6.42 2.58
CA VAL A 110 10.05 -7.80 2.09
C VAL A 110 11.37 -7.97 1.33
N LEU A 111 12.23 -8.85 1.81
CA LEU A 111 13.53 -9.12 1.19
C LEU A 111 13.46 -10.19 0.12
N ALA A 112 12.60 -11.19 0.30
CA ALA A 112 12.44 -12.30 -0.62
C ALA A 112 11.05 -12.90 -0.53
N ALA A 113 10.59 -13.49 -1.64
CA ALA A 113 9.35 -14.25 -1.72
C ALA A 113 9.66 -15.58 -2.40
N HIS A 114 9.39 -16.68 -1.72
CA HIS A 114 9.64 -18.03 -2.20
C HIS A 114 8.35 -18.83 -2.27
N TYR A 115 8.01 -19.31 -3.46
CA TYR A 115 6.86 -20.18 -3.62
C TYR A 115 7.22 -21.61 -3.19
N GLN A 116 6.46 -22.15 -2.25
CA GLN A 116 6.59 -23.52 -1.76
C GLN A 116 5.52 -24.38 -2.43
N ALA A 117 5.92 -25.07 -3.49
CA ALA A 117 4.98 -25.86 -4.31
C ALA A 117 4.26 -26.95 -3.51
N GLU A 118 4.96 -27.59 -2.59
CA GLU A 118 4.41 -28.67 -1.76
C GLU A 118 3.27 -28.20 -0.85
N ARG A 119 3.32 -26.92 -0.44
CA ARG A 119 2.33 -26.31 0.45
C ARG A 119 1.37 -25.38 -0.29
N CYS A 120 1.64 -25.10 -1.56
CA CYS A 120 0.92 -24.11 -2.38
C CYS A 120 0.86 -22.73 -1.71
N LEU A 121 1.96 -22.31 -1.11
CA LEU A 121 2.05 -21.05 -0.36
C LEU A 121 3.27 -20.25 -0.79
N TRP A 122 3.13 -18.92 -0.73
CA TRP A 122 4.27 -18.02 -0.75
C TRP A 122 4.81 -17.81 0.65
N GLN A 123 6.11 -17.89 0.80
CA GLN A 123 6.82 -17.55 2.03
C GLN A 123 7.55 -16.25 1.83
N LEU A 124 7.24 -15.24 2.63
CA LEU A 124 7.88 -13.92 2.57
C LEU A 124 8.91 -13.81 3.69
N GLN A 125 10.12 -13.46 3.31
CA GLN A 125 11.18 -13.13 4.27
C GLN A 125 11.22 -11.62 4.46
N LEU A 126 11.08 -11.18 5.71
CA LEU A 126 11.08 -9.77 6.09
C LEU A 126 12.44 -9.35 6.63
N GLN A 127 12.70 -8.04 6.62
CA GLN A 127 13.98 -7.45 7.06
C GLN A 127 14.34 -7.73 8.52
N ASP A 128 13.33 -7.95 9.37
CA ASP A 128 13.51 -8.29 10.79
C ASP A 128 13.74 -9.78 11.03
N GLN A 129 14.02 -10.54 9.96
CA GLN A 129 14.19 -11.99 9.93
C GLN A 129 12.90 -12.78 10.26
N SER A 130 11.76 -12.12 10.41
CA SER A 130 10.48 -12.80 10.52
C SER A 130 10.01 -13.35 9.17
N ILE A 131 9.04 -14.27 9.22
CA ILE A 131 8.46 -14.95 8.05
C ILE A 131 6.94 -14.74 8.11
N LEU A 132 6.37 -14.47 6.94
CA LEU A 132 4.93 -14.34 6.74
C LEU A 132 4.42 -15.45 5.80
#